data_cc473618a83382b028df67ebad19eca7
#
_entry.id   cc473618a83382b028df67ebad19eca7
#
_cell.length_a   1.000
_cell.length_b   1.000
_cell.length_c   1.000
_cell.angle_alpha   90.00
_cell.angle_beta   90.00
_cell.angle_gamma   90.00
#
_symmetry.space_group_name_H-M   'P 1'
#
loop_
_entity.id
_entity.type
_entity.pdbx_description
1 polymer ?
#
loop_
_entity_poly.entity_id
_entity_poly.type
_entity_poly.pdbx_seq_one_letter_code
_entity_poly.pdbx_strand_id
1 'polypeptide(L)'
;MDPHHYLIKFLRTSHTISAQQILICIIITAILLRVASALLLGNQVTVLPGIYDQISYDNLAQRVVDGYGFTFAEEHWPITRPGEPTAHWSFLYTLYLTAIYTLFGHQPVIARILQAIVVGALQTYLTYLIAEKIFAQKIGLIAAAISAVYMYFIYYGGALMTEPFYITAILWSLFLAMRMAEIDDFQQTIKFGVGLGIALGITVVLRQVFLLFIPFLFIWIWIARFRRRLHLSLISTGLSIGLIVLCVLPISLYNQSRFGRFVLLNTNSGYAFFFGNHPYYGTHFIPILHTDVYLSFIPKELRSLDEAALDQALLQRGLQFVFDDPRRYVLLSISRIPAYFMFWPSSDSSLISNIARVSSFGVTLPFMLYGLVACLGKKHVQTGNHLLNLFASPTGLLIVFAVIYASVHILTWALIRYRLPIDAVLIPFAAFAISNVFEQAKKKIDLVRTGSAS
;
A
#
# COMPACT_ATOMS: atom_id res chain seq x y z
N MET A 1 -38.50 2.39 51.48
CA MET A 1 -37.41 2.06 50.56
C MET A 1 -37.80 2.64 49.21
N ASP A 2 -37.12 3.70 48.75
CA ASP A 2 -37.50 4.53 47.63
C ASP A 2 -37.07 3.87 46.30
N PRO A 3 -37.98 3.48 45.41
CA PRO A 3 -37.70 2.83 44.14
C PRO A 3 -36.86 3.74 43.18
N HIS A 4 -36.92 5.05 43.37
CA HIS A 4 -36.14 6.01 42.57
C HIS A 4 -34.63 5.91 42.81
N HIS A 5 -34.18 5.47 43.96
CA HIS A 5 -32.77 5.35 44.30
C HIS A 5 -32.09 4.17 43.56
N TYR A 6 -32.80 3.10 43.23
CA TYR A 6 -32.29 1.94 42.47
C TYR A 6 -32.18 2.23 40.98
N LEU A 7 -33.14 2.97 40.42
CA LEU A 7 -33.09 3.35 38.96
C LEU A 7 -31.92 4.29 38.65
N ILE A 8 -31.65 5.22 39.56
CA ILE A 8 -30.51 6.18 39.40
C ILE A 8 -29.17 5.47 39.58
N LYS A 9 -29.08 4.44 40.41
CA LYS A 9 -27.86 3.64 40.59
C LYS A 9 -27.60 2.71 39.41
N PHE A 10 -28.64 2.19 38.76
CA PHE A 10 -28.54 1.34 37.55
C PHE A 10 -28.17 2.18 36.31
N LEU A 11 -28.62 3.44 36.23
CA LEU A 11 -28.25 4.37 35.16
C LEU A 11 -26.86 5.01 35.36
N ARG A 12 -26.27 4.89 36.56
CA ARG A 12 -24.92 5.43 36.88
C ARG A 12 -23.77 4.44 36.68
N THR A 13 -24.05 3.18 36.43
CA THR A 13 -23.05 2.24 35.90
C THR A 13 -22.94 2.43 34.39
N SER A 14 -22.61 3.66 33.93
CA SER A 14 -22.07 3.83 32.62
C SER A 14 -20.72 3.08 32.61
N HIS A 15 -20.70 1.83 32.16
CA HIS A 15 -19.49 1.16 31.74
C HIS A 15 -18.83 2.07 30.72
N THR A 16 -17.85 2.85 31.14
CA THR A 16 -17.04 3.63 30.22
C THR A 16 -16.34 2.62 29.30
N ILE A 17 -16.80 2.51 28.06
CA ILE A 17 -16.22 1.62 27.06
C ILE A 17 -14.72 1.97 26.97
N SER A 18 -13.86 0.98 27.22
CA SER A 18 -12.42 1.20 27.15
C SER A 18 -11.97 1.44 25.71
N ALA A 19 -10.88 2.18 25.53
CA ALA A 19 -10.29 2.41 24.21
C ALA A 19 -9.95 1.09 23.50
N GLN A 20 -9.58 0.06 24.27
CA GLN A 20 -9.32 -1.27 23.75
C GLN A 20 -10.59 -1.94 23.20
N GLN A 21 -11.72 -1.84 23.90
CA GLN A 21 -13.01 -2.36 23.43
C GLN A 21 -13.46 -1.64 22.14
N ILE A 22 -13.29 -0.31 22.07
CA ILE A 22 -13.57 0.47 20.87
C ILE A 22 -12.71 -0.02 19.69
N LEU A 23 -11.40 -0.22 19.91
CA LEU A 23 -10.49 -0.71 18.89
C LEU A 23 -10.91 -2.10 18.38
N ILE A 24 -11.27 -3.01 19.28
CA ILE A 24 -11.74 -4.35 18.92
C ILE A 24 -13.02 -4.25 18.06
N CYS A 25 -13.99 -3.43 18.45
CA CYS A 25 -15.20 -3.21 17.65
C CYS A 25 -14.87 -2.67 16.25
N ILE A 26 -13.94 -1.71 16.13
CA ILE A 26 -13.49 -1.17 14.85
C ILE A 26 -12.85 -2.26 13.97
N ILE A 27 -11.97 -3.10 14.55
CA ILE A 27 -11.32 -4.20 13.84
C ILE A 27 -12.35 -5.24 13.37
N ILE A 28 -13.30 -5.62 14.21
CA ILE A 28 -14.38 -6.54 13.85
C ILE A 28 -15.20 -5.94 12.69
N THR A 29 -15.56 -4.67 12.77
CA THR A 29 -16.26 -3.97 11.67
C THR A 29 -15.44 -3.99 10.37
N ALA A 30 -14.15 -3.74 10.45
CA ALA A 30 -13.24 -3.79 9.29
C ALA A 30 -13.20 -5.18 8.64
N ILE A 31 -13.14 -6.24 9.45
CA ILE A 31 -13.19 -7.63 8.99
C ILE A 31 -14.54 -7.92 8.33
N LEU A 32 -15.64 -7.61 9.00
CA LEU A 32 -16.98 -7.89 8.48
C LEU A 32 -17.27 -7.21 7.14
N LEU A 33 -16.87 -5.95 6.97
CA LEU A 33 -17.06 -5.23 5.72
C LEU A 33 -16.24 -5.85 4.56
N ARG A 34 -15.00 -6.27 4.81
CA ARG A 34 -14.16 -6.92 3.81
C ARG A 34 -14.62 -8.35 3.50
N VAL A 35 -15.06 -9.09 4.52
CA VAL A 35 -15.67 -10.42 4.32
C VAL A 35 -16.99 -10.31 3.54
N ALA A 36 -17.80 -9.30 3.81
CA ALA A 36 -19.00 -9.03 3.00
C ALA A 36 -18.64 -8.79 1.53
N SER A 37 -17.60 -7.98 1.26
CA SER A 37 -17.08 -7.77 -0.11
C SER A 37 -16.59 -9.08 -0.73
N ALA A 38 -15.87 -9.92 0.01
CA ALA A 38 -15.40 -11.23 -0.45
C ALA A 38 -16.56 -12.18 -0.79
N LEU A 39 -17.59 -12.22 0.04
CA LEU A 39 -18.79 -13.05 -0.18
C LEU A 39 -19.61 -12.57 -1.38
N LEU A 40 -19.72 -11.26 -1.60
CA LEU A 40 -20.40 -10.69 -2.77
C LEU A 40 -19.70 -11.06 -4.09
N LEU A 41 -18.36 -11.14 -4.09
CA LEU A 41 -17.59 -11.59 -5.25
C LEU A 41 -17.60 -13.12 -5.42
N GLY A 42 -17.79 -13.87 -4.34
CA GLY A 42 -17.95 -15.32 -4.33
C GLY A 42 -16.78 -16.07 -5.00
N ASN A 43 -17.10 -17.10 -5.75
CA ASN A 43 -16.14 -17.91 -6.53
C ASN A 43 -15.91 -17.37 -7.96
N GLN A 44 -16.60 -16.33 -8.38
CA GLN A 44 -16.42 -15.79 -9.72
C GLN A 44 -15.14 -14.97 -9.81
N VAL A 45 -14.29 -15.24 -10.79
CA VAL A 45 -13.08 -14.50 -11.11
C VAL A 45 -13.26 -13.86 -12.47
N THR A 46 -13.70 -12.60 -12.48
CA THR A 46 -14.02 -11.83 -13.70
C THR A 46 -13.30 -10.48 -13.67
N VAL A 47 -13.25 -9.81 -14.81
CA VAL A 47 -12.77 -8.43 -14.87
C VAL A 47 -13.70 -7.53 -14.05
N LEU A 48 -13.13 -6.76 -13.13
CA LEU A 48 -13.84 -5.78 -12.32
C LEU A 48 -13.26 -4.37 -12.56
N PRO A 49 -13.99 -3.30 -12.28
CA PRO A 49 -13.47 -1.94 -12.43
C PRO A 49 -12.15 -1.73 -11.70
N GLY A 50 -11.06 -1.49 -12.45
CA GLY A 50 -9.70 -1.32 -11.92
C GLY A 50 -9.02 -2.60 -11.44
N ILE A 51 -9.62 -3.77 -11.64
CA ILE A 51 -9.11 -5.08 -11.21
C ILE A 51 -9.16 -6.06 -12.40
N TYR A 52 -8.04 -6.18 -13.11
CA TYR A 52 -7.82 -7.14 -14.19
C TYR A 52 -6.98 -8.33 -13.74
N ASP A 53 -6.00 -8.07 -12.89
CA ASP A 53 -4.93 -8.99 -12.50
C ASP A 53 -5.43 -10.24 -11.76
N GLN A 54 -6.65 -10.20 -11.18
CA GLN A 54 -7.21 -11.35 -10.44
C GLN A 54 -7.35 -12.61 -11.31
N ILE A 55 -7.66 -12.44 -12.61
CA ILE A 55 -7.75 -13.56 -13.55
C ILE A 55 -6.37 -14.21 -13.73
N SER A 56 -5.34 -13.39 -13.84
CA SER A 56 -3.96 -13.87 -14.00
C SER A 56 -3.47 -14.62 -12.77
N TYR A 57 -3.73 -14.09 -11.58
CA TYR A 57 -3.35 -14.74 -10.31
C TYR A 57 -4.10 -16.08 -10.12
N ASP A 58 -5.39 -16.10 -10.42
CA ASP A 58 -6.22 -17.30 -10.33
C ASP A 58 -5.74 -18.40 -11.30
N ASN A 59 -5.54 -18.05 -12.57
CA ASN A 59 -5.03 -18.98 -13.58
C ASN A 59 -3.64 -19.52 -13.22
N LEU A 60 -2.71 -18.65 -12.78
CA LEU A 60 -1.38 -19.08 -12.37
C LEU A 60 -1.44 -20.02 -11.17
N ALA A 61 -2.28 -19.74 -10.17
CA ALA A 61 -2.40 -20.59 -9.00
C ALA A 61 -2.92 -21.99 -9.37
N GLN A 62 -3.91 -22.08 -10.26
CA GLN A 62 -4.40 -23.36 -10.79
C GLN A 62 -3.29 -24.11 -11.54
N ARG A 63 -2.54 -23.41 -12.42
CA ARG A 63 -1.43 -24.02 -13.16
C ARG A 63 -0.34 -24.57 -12.23
N VAL A 64 -0.05 -23.89 -11.11
CA VAL A 64 0.91 -24.37 -10.12
C VAL A 64 0.37 -25.60 -9.38
N VAL A 65 -0.91 -25.62 -9.01
CA VAL A 65 -1.58 -26.80 -8.39
C VAL A 65 -1.52 -28.01 -9.33
N ASP A 66 -1.77 -27.79 -10.64
CA ASP A 66 -1.73 -28.85 -11.66
C ASP A 66 -0.33 -29.34 -12.02
N GLY A 67 0.73 -28.76 -11.40
CA GLY A 67 2.12 -29.15 -11.59
C GLY A 67 2.82 -28.52 -12.81
N TYR A 68 2.18 -27.60 -13.52
CA TYR A 68 2.79 -26.90 -14.67
C TYR A 68 3.67 -25.72 -14.27
N GLY A 69 3.71 -25.37 -12.97
CA GLY A 69 4.48 -24.24 -12.44
C GLY A 69 3.93 -22.88 -12.88
N PHE A 70 4.77 -21.85 -12.79
CA PHE A 70 4.38 -20.48 -13.17
C PHE A 70 4.36 -20.31 -14.69
N THR A 71 3.28 -20.78 -15.31
CA THR A 71 3.04 -20.76 -16.77
C THR A 71 1.56 -20.48 -17.02
N PHE A 72 1.20 -20.06 -18.25
CA PHE A 72 -0.19 -19.99 -18.70
C PHE A 72 -0.50 -21.07 -19.71
N ALA A 73 -1.75 -21.51 -19.79
CA ALA A 73 -2.20 -22.51 -20.78
C ALA A 73 -2.37 -21.90 -22.18
N GLU A 74 -2.72 -20.63 -22.24
CA GLU A 74 -2.95 -19.83 -23.43
C GLU A 74 -2.05 -18.62 -23.45
N GLU A 75 -1.99 -17.91 -24.60
CA GLU A 75 -1.28 -16.64 -24.68
C GLU A 75 -1.86 -15.65 -23.67
N HIS A 76 -0.99 -15.06 -22.88
CA HIS A 76 -1.41 -14.19 -21.78
C HIS A 76 -0.65 -12.86 -21.80
N TRP A 77 -1.30 -11.82 -21.26
CA TRP A 77 -0.69 -10.51 -21.11
C TRP A 77 0.63 -10.59 -20.31
N PRO A 78 1.69 -9.87 -20.69
CA PRO A 78 1.81 -8.95 -21.83
C PRO A 78 2.10 -9.62 -23.19
N ILE A 79 2.78 -10.74 -23.27
CA ILE A 79 3.03 -11.63 -24.43
C ILE A 79 3.66 -12.94 -23.92
N THR A 80 3.15 -13.50 -22.84
CA THR A 80 3.62 -14.80 -22.37
C THR A 80 2.99 -15.90 -23.23
N ARG A 81 3.82 -16.72 -23.87
CA ARG A 81 3.34 -17.81 -24.74
C ARG A 81 2.83 -19.00 -23.92
N PRO A 82 1.95 -19.81 -24.50
CA PRO A 82 1.45 -21.02 -23.84
C PRO A 82 2.57 -21.93 -23.37
N GLY A 83 2.56 -22.30 -22.08
CA GLY A 83 3.54 -23.19 -21.46
C GLY A 83 4.91 -22.58 -21.17
N GLU A 84 5.20 -21.35 -21.62
CA GLU A 84 6.43 -20.66 -21.27
C GLU A 84 6.40 -20.14 -19.83
N PRO A 85 7.59 -20.03 -19.17
CA PRO A 85 7.65 -19.51 -17.82
C PRO A 85 7.30 -18.01 -17.78
N THR A 86 6.59 -17.60 -16.73
CA THR A 86 6.34 -16.18 -16.44
C THR A 86 6.89 -15.80 -15.06
N ALA A 87 7.45 -14.62 -14.96
CA ALA A 87 7.81 -13.93 -13.72
C ALA A 87 7.13 -12.55 -13.63
N HIS A 88 6.15 -12.27 -14.49
CA HIS A 88 5.47 -10.97 -14.53
C HIS A 88 4.65 -10.70 -13.27
N TRP A 89 4.10 -11.74 -12.67
CA TRP A 89 3.15 -11.70 -11.56
C TRP A 89 3.83 -11.96 -10.20
N SER A 90 3.23 -11.50 -9.10
CA SER A 90 3.75 -11.71 -7.76
C SER A 90 3.80 -13.20 -7.40
N PHE A 91 5.00 -13.74 -7.16
CA PHE A 91 5.17 -15.13 -6.72
C PHE A 91 4.49 -15.40 -5.38
N LEU A 92 4.66 -14.52 -4.39
CA LEU A 92 4.11 -14.74 -3.05
C LEU A 92 2.59 -14.77 -3.06
N TYR A 93 1.95 -13.89 -3.85
CA TYR A 93 0.50 -13.88 -3.94
C TYR A 93 -0.04 -15.11 -4.68
N THR A 94 0.61 -15.51 -5.78
CA THR A 94 0.27 -16.75 -6.48
C THR A 94 0.42 -17.96 -5.57
N LEU A 95 1.51 -18.07 -4.79
CA LEU A 95 1.71 -19.16 -3.82
C LEU A 95 0.67 -19.16 -2.70
N TYR A 96 0.21 -17.98 -2.26
CA TYR A 96 -0.91 -17.88 -1.33
C TYR A 96 -2.18 -18.53 -1.91
N LEU A 97 -2.55 -18.19 -3.14
CA LEU A 97 -3.71 -18.81 -3.80
C LEU A 97 -3.50 -20.31 -4.04
N THR A 98 -2.30 -20.70 -4.49
CA THR A 98 -1.92 -22.11 -4.69
C THR A 98 -2.12 -22.91 -3.41
N ALA A 99 -1.65 -22.40 -2.25
CA ALA A 99 -1.81 -23.09 -0.98
C ALA A 99 -3.29 -23.29 -0.62
N ILE A 100 -4.13 -22.28 -0.83
CA ILE A 100 -5.58 -22.38 -0.59
C ILE A 100 -6.22 -23.39 -1.55
N TYR A 101 -5.89 -23.32 -2.85
CA TYR A 101 -6.47 -24.20 -3.85
C TYR A 101 -6.01 -25.66 -3.70
N THR A 102 -4.80 -25.89 -3.21
CA THR A 102 -4.31 -27.24 -2.87
C THR A 102 -5.09 -27.84 -1.70
N LEU A 103 -5.44 -27.03 -0.68
CA LEU A 103 -6.11 -27.52 0.53
C LEU A 103 -7.64 -27.67 0.36
N PHE A 104 -8.27 -26.76 -0.38
CA PHE A 104 -9.73 -26.64 -0.45
C PHE A 104 -10.30 -26.84 -1.88
N GLY A 105 -9.46 -27.18 -2.87
CA GLY A 105 -9.84 -27.15 -4.27
C GLY A 105 -9.93 -25.71 -4.80
N HIS A 106 -10.29 -25.54 -6.08
CA HIS A 106 -10.45 -24.21 -6.68
C HIS A 106 -11.67 -23.49 -6.10
N GLN A 107 -11.43 -22.80 -4.95
CA GLN A 107 -12.44 -22.05 -4.19
C GLN A 107 -11.95 -20.60 -3.95
N PRO A 108 -12.03 -19.72 -4.94
CA PRO A 108 -11.62 -18.31 -4.80
C PRO A 108 -12.24 -17.59 -3.60
N VAL A 109 -13.49 -17.92 -3.23
CA VAL A 109 -14.16 -17.31 -2.08
C VAL A 109 -13.43 -17.58 -0.76
N ILE A 110 -12.83 -18.76 -0.57
CA ILE A 110 -12.07 -19.10 0.64
C ILE A 110 -10.82 -18.23 0.72
N ALA A 111 -10.08 -18.08 -0.39
CA ALA A 111 -8.93 -17.19 -0.46
C ALA A 111 -9.32 -15.73 -0.16
N ARG A 112 -10.42 -15.23 -0.74
CA ARG A 112 -10.95 -13.88 -0.48
C ARG A 112 -11.30 -13.68 1.00
N ILE A 113 -11.98 -14.63 1.64
CA ILE A 113 -12.37 -14.54 3.07
C ILE A 113 -11.14 -14.53 3.97
N LEU A 114 -10.17 -15.42 3.76
CA LEU A 114 -8.94 -15.46 4.55
C LEU A 114 -8.14 -14.17 4.40
N GLN A 115 -7.99 -13.67 3.16
CA GLN A 115 -7.38 -12.37 2.89
C GLN A 115 -8.13 -11.25 3.62
N ALA A 116 -9.46 -11.20 3.52
CA ALA A 116 -10.31 -10.19 4.14
C ALA A 116 -10.17 -10.15 5.66
N ILE A 117 -10.10 -11.33 6.32
CA ILE A 117 -9.90 -11.44 7.77
C ILE A 117 -8.52 -10.90 8.16
N VAL A 118 -7.46 -11.40 7.52
CA VAL A 118 -6.08 -11.02 7.84
C VAL A 118 -5.85 -9.53 7.63
N VAL A 119 -6.25 -9.02 6.47
CA VAL A 119 -6.05 -7.61 6.11
C VAL A 119 -6.98 -6.71 6.92
N GLY A 120 -8.25 -7.09 7.13
CA GLY A 120 -9.18 -6.35 7.96
C GLY A 120 -8.65 -6.13 9.38
N ALA A 121 -8.05 -7.17 9.97
CA ALA A 121 -7.43 -7.07 11.28
C ALA A 121 -6.13 -6.27 11.26
N LEU A 122 -5.15 -6.72 10.48
CA LEU A 122 -3.77 -6.20 10.57
C LEU A 122 -3.64 -4.77 10.02
N GLN A 123 -4.21 -4.47 8.86
CA GLN A 123 -4.14 -3.13 8.26
C GLN A 123 -4.78 -2.09 9.19
N THR A 124 -5.97 -2.39 9.72
CA THR A 124 -6.69 -1.48 10.64
C THR A 124 -5.91 -1.29 11.94
N TYR A 125 -5.36 -2.36 12.51
CA TYR A 125 -4.56 -2.29 13.72
C TYR A 125 -3.24 -1.53 13.52
N LEU A 126 -2.53 -1.75 12.42
CA LEU A 126 -1.30 -1.03 12.10
C LEU A 126 -1.56 0.46 11.86
N THR A 127 -2.68 0.82 11.22
CA THR A 127 -3.09 2.22 11.07
C THR A 127 -3.33 2.87 12.43
N TYR A 128 -3.99 2.15 13.37
CA TYR A 128 -4.14 2.59 14.77
C TYR A 128 -2.78 2.86 15.40
N LEU A 129 -1.86 1.87 15.37
CA LEU A 129 -0.56 1.96 16.02
C LEU A 129 0.31 3.10 15.47
N ILE A 130 0.30 3.31 14.17
CA ILE A 130 1.05 4.42 13.52
C ILE A 130 0.48 5.77 13.98
N ALA A 131 -0.84 5.94 13.94
CA ALA A 131 -1.48 7.19 14.32
C ALA A 131 -1.37 7.47 15.82
N GLU A 132 -1.52 6.45 16.68
CA GLU A 132 -1.30 6.56 18.12
C GLU A 132 0.14 7.01 18.45
N LYS A 133 1.12 6.39 17.75
CA LYS A 133 2.53 6.71 17.95
C LYS A 133 2.90 8.13 17.55
N ILE A 134 2.28 8.67 16.48
CA ILE A 134 2.59 10.02 15.99
C ILE A 134 1.86 11.09 16.81
N PHE A 135 0.64 10.79 17.25
CA PHE A 135 -0.26 11.77 17.86
C PHE A 135 -0.70 11.37 19.26
N ALA A 136 -1.74 10.52 19.33
CA ALA A 136 -2.32 10.04 20.59
C ALA A 136 -3.30 8.88 20.33
N GLN A 137 -3.65 8.12 21.39
CA GLN A 137 -4.60 6.99 21.35
C GLN A 137 -5.94 7.36 20.72
N LYS A 138 -6.52 8.52 21.05
CA LYS A 138 -7.79 9.00 20.47
C LYS A 138 -7.70 9.15 18.95
N ILE A 139 -6.59 9.70 18.45
CA ILE A 139 -6.36 9.89 17.02
C ILE A 139 -6.11 8.53 16.35
N GLY A 140 -5.44 7.61 17.03
CA GLY A 140 -5.29 6.22 16.60
C GLY A 140 -6.65 5.53 16.35
N LEU A 141 -7.61 5.67 17.27
CA LEU A 141 -8.95 5.12 17.11
C LEU A 141 -9.70 5.72 15.93
N ILE A 142 -9.60 7.03 15.72
CA ILE A 142 -10.21 7.71 14.56
C ILE A 142 -9.56 7.20 13.26
N ALA A 143 -8.24 7.07 13.22
CA ALA A 143 -7.52 6.57 12.05
C ALA A 143 -7.91 5.11 11.71
N ALA A 144 -8.01 4.26 12.74
CA ALA A 144 -8.50 2.89 12.57
C ALA A 144 -9.94 2.86 12.03
N ALA A 145 -10.83 3.71 12.54
CA ALA A 145 -12.22 3.81 12.08
C ALA A 145 -12.29 4.25 10.60
N ILE A 146 -11.50 5.25 10.20
CA ILE A 146 -11.40 5.66 8.79
C ILE A 146 -10.90 4.49 7.93
N SER A 147 -9.83 3.81 8.34
CA SER A 147 -9.28 2.66 7.62
C SER A 147 -10.28 1.50 7.49
N ALA A 148 -11.12 1.29 8.51
CA ALA A 148 -12.14 0.24 8.53
C ALA A 148 -13.20 0.45 7.45
N VAL A 149 -13.65 1.69 7.26
CA VAL A 149 -14.74 2.04 6.33
C VAL A 149 -14.25 2.61 5.00
N TYR A 150 -12.95 2.68 4.77
CA TYR A 150 -12.37 3.21 3.53
C TYR A 150 -12.74 2.31 2.36
N MET A 151 -13.61 2.78 1.45
CA MET A 151 -14.26 1.96 0.44
C MET A 151 -13.26 1.20 -0.47
N TYR A 152 -12.15 1.84 -0.86
CA TYR A 152 -11.13 1.14 -1.64
C TYR A 152 -10.49 -0.02 -0.87
N PHE A 153 -10.28 0.10 0.44
CA PHE A 153 -9.72 -0.99 1.24
C PHE A 153 -10.71 -2.14 1.43
N ILE A 154 -12.01 -1.83 1.46
CA ILE A 154 -13.08 -2.84 1.48
C ILE A 154 -13.13 -3.56 0.14
N TYR A 155 -13.17 -2.81 -0.96
CA TYR A 155 -13.28 -3.33 -2.32
C TYR A 155 -12.09 -4.23 -2.69
N TYR A 156 -10.86 -3.72 -2.55
CA TYR A 156 -9.66 -4.51 -2.82
C TYR A 156 -9.47 -5.64 -1.80
N GLY A 157 -9.93 -5.47 -0.56
CA GLY A 157 -9.89 -6.51 0.48
C GLY A 157 -10.63 -7.80 0.09
N GLY A 158 -11.70 -7.68 -0.71
CA GLY A 158 -12.45 -8.82 -1.26
C GLY A 158 -11.92 -9.35 -2.60
N ALA A 159 -11.10 -8.60 -3.34
CA ALA A 159 -10.60 -8.99 -4.65
C ALA A 159 -9.30 -9.81 -4.55
N LEU A 160 -9.06 -10.71 -5.53
CA LEU A 160 -7.81 -11.50 -5.58
C LEU A 160 -6.66 -10.65 -6.15
N MET A 161 -6.11 -9.77 -5.30
CA MET A 161 -5.11 -8.79 -5.66
C MET A 161 -4.00 -8.69 -4.60
N THR A 162 -2.83 -8.24 -5.01
CA THR A 162 -1.69 -8.05 -4.10
C THR A 162 -1.86 -6.87 -3.15
N GLU A 163 -2.61 -5.84 -3.55
CA GLU A 163 -2.76 -4.56 -2.86
C GLU A 163 -3.08 -4.71 -1.37
N PRO A 164 -4.04 -5.55 -0.93
CA PRO A 164 -4.39 -5.66 0.48
C PRO A 164 -3.23 -6.10 1.35
N PHE A 165 -2.54 -7.18 0.97
CA PHE A 165 -1.37 -7.66 1.69
C PHE A 165 -0.19 -6.70 1.58
N TYR A 166 0.02 -6.10 0.40
CA TYR A 166 1.11 -5.17 0.14
C TYR A 166 1.00 -3.90 1.00
N ILE A 167 -0.18 -3.28 1.07
CA ILE A 167 -0.43 -2.11 1.94
C ILE A 167 -0.21 -2.48 3.41
N THR A 168 -0.70 -3.64 3.84
CA THR A 168 -0.51 -4.14 5.21
C THR A 168 0.97 -4.33 5.52
N ALA A 169 1.74 -4.92 4.62
CA ALA A 169 3.18 -5.14 4.79
C ALA A 169 3.97 -3.82 4.80
N ILE A 170 3.58 -2.83 4.00
CA ILE A 170 4.15 -1.47 4.04
C ILE A 170 3.91 -0.83 5.41
N LEU A 171 2.67 -0.82 5.90
CA LEU A 171 2.35 -0.25 7.22
C LEU A 171 3.12 -0.95 8.34
N TRP A 172 3.26 -2.27 8.26
CA TRP A 172 4.06 -3.04 9.21
C TRP A 172 5.53 -2.64 9.16
N SER A 173 6.12 -2.53 7.97
CA SER A 173 7.51 -2.09 7.78
C SER A 173 7.75 -0.68 8.33
N LEU A 174 6.85 0.27 8.04
CA LEU A 174 6.94 1.65 8.54
C LEU A 174 6.80 1.70 10.07
N PHE A 175 5.86 0.96 10.65
CA PHE A 175 5.70 0.88 12.11
C PHE A 175 6.94 0.30 12.80
N LEU A 176 7.50 -0.80 12.27
CA LEU A 176 8.73 -1.40 12.82
C LEU A 176 9.93 -0.47 12.71
N ALA A 177 10.06 0.26 11.59
CA ALA A 177 11.10 1.28 11.44
C ALA A 177 10.95 2.41 12.48
N MET A 178 9.73 2.90 12.72
CA MET A 178 9.46 3.90 13.76
C MET A 178 9.81 3.37 15.16
N ARG A 179 9.46 2.11 15.45
CA ARG A 179 9.82 1.48 16.73
C ARG A 179 11.33 1.34 16.87
N MET A 180 12.01 0.90 15.83
CA MET A 180 13.45 0.71 15.84
C MET A 180 14.20 2.03 16.05
N ALA A 181 13.66 3.17 15.60
CA ALA A 181 14.28 4.49 15.81
C ALA A 181 14.35 4.90 17.28
N GLU A 182 13.58 4.29 18.18
CA GLU A 182 13.50 4.65 19.63
C GLU A 182 14.24 3.65 20.53
N ILE A 183 14.63 2.48 20.03
CA ILE A 183 15.18 1.40 20.84
C ILE A 183 16.69 1.60 21.03
N ASP A 184 17.14 1.57 22.29
CA ASP A 184 18.55 1.67 22.65
C ASP A 184 19.17 0.36 23.18
N ASP A 185 18.37 -0.68 23.36
CA ASP A 185 18.79 -2.00 23.79
C ASP A 185 19.21 -2.89 22.60
N PHE A 186 20.30 -3.65 22.77
CA PHE A 186 20.85 -4.53 21.73
C PHE A 186 19.90 -5.66 21.35
N GLN A 187 19.31 -6.37 22.34
CA GLN A 187 18.44 -7.52 22.08
C GLN A 187 17.16 -7.06 21.35
N GLN A 188 16.57 -5.95 21.77
CA GLN A 188 15.42 -5.37 21.09
C GLN A 188 15.79 -4.89 19.68
N THR A 189 16.98 -4.31 19.48
CA THR A 189 17.46 -3.89 18.15
C THR A 189 17.52 -5.09 17.21
N ILE A 190 18.06 -6.24 17.65
CA ILE A 190 18.05 -7.48 16.86
C ILE A 190 16.62 -7.94 16.56
N LYS A 191 15.76 -8.03 17.58
CA LYS A 191 14.36 -8.46 17.41
C LYS A 191 13.62 -7.62 16.39
N PHE A 192 13.69 -6.28 16.49
CA PHE A 192 13.04 -5.37 15.56
C PHE A 192 13.71 -5.35 14.19
N GLY A 193 15.04 -5.53 14.11
CA GLY A 193 15.78 -5.69 12.86
C GLY A 193 15.34 -6.95 12.09
N VAL A 194 15.16 -8.07 12.79
CA VAL A 194 14.60 -9.31 12.20
C VAL A 194 13.17 -9.06 11.72
N GLY A 195 12.32 -8.50 12.58
CA GLY A 195 10.94 -8.20 12.21
C GLY A 195 10.85 -7.27 10.99
N LEU A 196 11.68 -6.22 10.94
CA LEU A 196 11.75 -5.30 9.81
C LEU A 196 12.23 -6.01 8.54
N GLY A 197 13.26 -6.85 8.62
CA GLY A 197 13.76 -7.62 7.48
C GLY A 197 12.69 -8.56 6.90
N ILE A 198 11.93 -9.25 7.75
CA ILE A 198 10.80 -10.10 7.32
C ILE A 198 9.71 -9.24 6.67
N ALA A 199 9.30 -8.13 7.30
CA ALA A 199 8.27 -7.25 6.76
C ALA A 199 8.68 -6.67 5.40
N LEU A 200 9.92 -6.20 5.26
CA LEU A 200 10.48 -5.70 4.00
C LEU A 200 10.58 -6.80 2.94
N GLY A 201 11.04 -7.99 3.31
CA GLY A 201 11.11 -9.16 2.42
C GLY A 201 9.74 -9.50 1.85
N ILE A 202 8.71 -9.61 2.69
CA ILE A 202 7.32 -9.83 2.27
C ILE A 202 6.84 -8.70 1.35
N THR A 203 7.10 -7.44 1.72
CA THR A 203 6.68 -6.28 0.91
C THR A 203 7.29 -6.30 -0.48
N VAL A 204 8.58 -6.60 -0.59
CA VAL A 204 9.33 -6.67 -1.85
C VAL A 204 8.87 -7.83 -2.73
N VAL A 205 8.65 -9.01 -2.14
CA VAL A 205 8.20 -10.20 -2.89
C VAL A 205 6.73 -10.07 -3.33
N LEU A 206 5.92 -9.29 -2.60
CA LEU A 206 4.58 -8.90 -3.08
C LEU A 206 4.66 -7.92 -4.26
N ARG A 207 5.54 -6.90 -4.17
CA ARG A 207 5.75 -5.92 -5.25
C ARG A 207 7.17 -5.36 -5.20
N GLN A 208 7.97 -5.71 -6.20
CA GLN A 208 9.39 -5.30 -6.30
C GLN A 208 9.62 -3.77 -6.32
N VAL A 209 8.63 -2.98 -6.71
CA VAL A 209 8.72 -1.51 -6.74
C VAL A 209 9.11 -0.90 -5.39
N PHE A 210 8.80 -1.60 -4.28
CA PHE A 210 9.18 -1.15 -2.93
C PHE A 210 10.69 -1.14 -2.69
N LEU A 211 11.48 -1.90 -3.47
CA LEU A 211 12.95 -1.85 -3.41
C LEU A 211 13.49 -0.43 -3.57
N LEU A 212 12.82 0.39 -4.39
CA LEU A 212 13.22 1.78 -4.62
C LEU A 212 13.09 2.67 -3.38
N PHE A 213 12.23 2.30 -2.42
CA PHE A 213 12.07 3.03 -1.16
C PHE A 213 13.03 2.56 -0.05
N ILE A 214 13.51 1.33 -0.08
CA ILE A 214 14.32 0.73 1.00
C ILE A 214 15.57 1.56 1.37
N PRO A 215 16.36 2.10 0.42
CA PRO A 215 17.51 2.95 0.76
C PRO A 215 17.11 4.18 1.59
N PHE A 216 16.00 4.83 1.22
CA PHE A 216 15.49 6.00 1.94
C PHE A 216 15.00 5.64 3.35
N LEU A 217 14.40 4.46 3.53
CA LEU A 217 14.00 3.95 4.83
C LEU A 217 15.22 3.76 5.76
N PHE A 218 16.29 3.14 5.26
CA PHE A 218 17.50 2.93 6.06
C PHE A 218 18.22 4.24 6.35
N ILE A 219 18.31 5.16 5.39
CA ILE A 219 18.84 6.51 5.60
C ILE A 219 18.04 7.23 6.68
N TRP A 220 16.71 7.13 6.64
CA TRP A 220 15.86 7.71 7.69
C TRP A 220 16.16 7.12 9.07
N ILE A 221 16.27 5.79 9.20
CA ILE A 221 16.62 5.11 10.45
C ILE A 221 17.97 5.61 10.97
N TRP A 222 18.98 5.73 10.10
CA TRP A 222 20.31 6.20 10.49
C TRP A 222 20.27 7.65 10.98
N ILE A 223 19.56 8.53 10.29
CA ILE A 223 19.40 9.93 10.70
C ILE A 223 18.66 10.03 12.04
N ALA A 224 17.56 9.29 12.20
CA ALA A 224 16.77 9.27 13.42
C ALA A 224 17.58 8.80 14.66
N ARG A 225 18.58 7.94 14.43
CA ARG A 225 19.44 7.40 15.49
C ARG A 225 20.86 7.97 15.52
N PHE A 226 21.22 8.88 14.64
CA PHE A 226 22.59 9.34 14.43
C PHE A 226 23.26 9.83 15.73
N ARG A 227 22.52 10.52 16.59
CA ARG A 227 23.03 11.06 17.87
C ARG A 227 23.01 10.06 19.03
N ARG A 228 22.45 8.88 18.85
CA ARG A 228 22.29 7.88 19.93
C ARG A 228 23.22 6.68 19.75
N ARG A 229 22.89 5.76 18.85
CA ARG A 229 23.60 4.48 18.66
C ARG A 229 23.64 4.06 17.20
N LEU A 230 24.41 4.75 16.38
CA LEU A 230 24.52 4.48 14.94
C LEU A 230 24.97 3.01 14.66
N HIS A 231 25.90 2.47 15.46
CA HIS A 231 26.38 1.08 15.28
C HIS A 231 25.26 0.05 15.38
N LEU A 232 24.30 0.19 16.30
CA LEU A 232 23.15 -0.69 16.41
C LEU A 232 22.23 -0.56 15.18
N SER A 233 22.11 0.63 14.61
CA SER A 233 21.35 0.84 13.38
C SER A 233 22.00 0.14 12.19
N LEU A 234 23.30 0.15 12.09
CA LEU A 234 24.04 -0.56 11.03
C LEU A 234 23.88 -2.09 11.15
N ILE A 235 23.97 -2.63 12.38
CA ILE A 235 23.75 -4.07 12.63
C ILE A 235 22.32 -4.47 12.22
N SER A 236 21.31 -3.74 12.68
CA SER A 236 19.92 -4.04 12.34
C SER A 236 19.63 -3.88 10.85
N THR A 237 20.25 -2.91 10.19
CA THR A 237 20.18 -2.73 8.73
C THR A 237 20.78 -3.92 8.00
N GLY A 238 22.00 -4.35 8.38
CA GLY A 238 22.66 -5.52 7.81
C GLY A 238 21.82 -6.79 7.96
N LEU A 239 21.22 -7.00 9.14
CA LEU A 239 20.32 -8.11 9.41
C LEU A 239 19.06 -8.04 8.56
N SER A 240 18.45 -6.85 8.44
CA SER A 240 17.27 -6.66 7.60
C SER A 240 17.56 -6.92 6.12
N ILE A 241 18.70 -6.43 5.61
CA ILE A 241 19.15 -6.70 4.23
C ILE A 241 19.37 -8.19 4.01
N GLY A 242 20.04 -8.88 4.94
CA GLY A 242 20.25 -10.34 4.87
C GLY A 242 18.92 -11.10 4.75
N LEU A 243 17.90 -10.70 5.51
CA LEU A 243 16.57 -11.32 5.44
C LEU A 243 15.82 -10.98 4.15
N ILE A 244 15.95 -9.76 3.64
CA ILE A 244 15.40 -9.41 2.32
C ILE A 244 16.03 -10.29 1.24
N VAL A 245 17.36 -10.43 1.25
CA VAL A 245 18.09 -11.30 0.33
C VAL A 245 17.62 -12.76 0.46
N LEU A 246 17.44 -13.25 1.68
CA LEU A 246 16.94 -14.61 1.93
C LEU A 246 15.52 -14.82 1.36
N CYS A 247 14.65 -13.82 1.40
CA CYS A 247 13.31 -13.88 0.80
C CYS A 247 13.35 -13.82 -0.73
N VAL A 248 14.26 -13.03 -1.31
CA VAL A 248 14.35 -12.76 -2.75
C VAL A 248 15.13 -13.85 -3.49
N LEU A 249 16.22 -14.35 -2.89
CA LEU A 249 17.16 -15.28 -3.52
C LEU A 249 16.52 -16.55 -4.07
N PRO A 250 15.59 -17.25 -3.37
CA PRO A 250 14.95 -18.45 -3.92
C PRO A 250 14.23 -18.17 -5.23
N ILE A 251 13.55 -17.01 -5.32
CA ILE A 251 12.81 -16.58 -6.53
C ILE A 251 13.79 -16.23 -7.65
N SER A 252 14.88 -15.52 -7.33
CA SER A 252 15.92 -15.19 -8.32
C SER A 252 16.58 -16.45 -8.89
N LEU A 253 16.87 -17.46 -8.05
CA LEU A 253 17.42 -18.74 -8.48
C LEU A 253 16.41 -19.54 -9.33
N TYR A 254 15.13 -19.54 -8.95
CA TYR A 254 14.08 -20.14 -9.76
C TYR A 254 14.02 -19.47 -11.14
N ASN A 255 13.98 -18.14 -11.19
CA ASN A 255 13.96 -17.38 -12.44
C ASN A 255 15.18 -17.68 -13.30
N GLN A 256 16.39 -17.73 -12.70
CA GLN A 256 17.64 -18.07 -13.40
C GLN A 256 17.53 -19.47 -14.05
N SER A 257 16.95 -20.45 -13.36
CA SER A 257 16.78 -21.80 -13.89
C SER A 257 15.76 -21.87 -15.04
N ARG A 258 14.77 -20.96 -15.04
CA ARG A 258 13.66 -20.96 -16.05
C ARG A 258 13.98 -20.14 -17.28
N PHE A 259 14.65 -18.99 -17.12
CA PHE A 259 14.94 -18.06 -18.22
C PHE A 259 16.40 -18.15 -18.72
N GLY A 260 17.28 -18.93 -18.04
CA GLY A 260 18.71 -18.99 -18.38
C GLY A 260 19.46 -17.66 -18.15
N ARG A 261 18.80 -16.67 -17.51
CA ARG A 261 19.32 -15.34 -17.21
C ARG A 261 18.89 -14.86 -15.84
N PHE A 262 19.63 -13.91 -15.27
CA PHE A 262 19.28 -13.35 -13.97
C PHE A 262 18.08 -12.43 -14.07
N VAL A 263 17.01 -12.78 -13.34
CA VAL A 263 15.82 -11.94 -13.09
C VAL A 263 15.63 -11.89 -11.59
N LEU A 264 15.76 -10.69 -10.99
CA LEU A 264 15.74 -10.51 -9.53
C LEU A 264 14.43 -11.02 -8.91
N LEU A 265 13.30 -10.53 -9.39
CA LEU A 265 11.95 -10.92 -8.94
C LEU A 265 10.99 -11.02 -10.13
N ASN A 266 10.53 -9.89 -10.66
CA ASN A 266 9.50 -9.82 -11.67
C ASN A 266 9.99 -9.19 -12.97
N THR A 267 9.42 -9.64 -14.09
CA THR A 267 9.64 -9.14 -15.45
C THR A 267 8.54 -8.14 -15.85
N ASN A 268 8.31 -7.11 -15.03
CA ASN A 268 7.24 -6.14 -15.29
C ASN A 268 7.71 -4.67 -15.28
N SER A 269 8.94 -4.42 -14.92
CA SER A 269 9.47 -3.04 -14.85
C SER A 269 9.70 -2.44 -16.23
N GLY A 270 10.19 -3.23 -17.18
CA GLY A 270 10.40 -2.85 -18.56
C GLY A 270 9.09 -2.55 -19.27
N TYR A 271 8.11 -3.43 -19.13
CA TYR A 271 6.76 -3.22 -19.66
C TYR A 271 6.14 -1.93 -19.10
N ALA A 272 6.13 -1.75 -17.79
CA ALA A 272 5.52 -0.58 -17.16
C ALA A 272 6.21 0.72 -17.60
N PHE A 273 7.54 0.72 -17.67
CA PHE A 273 8.30 1.90 -18.06
C PHE A 273 8.15 2.22 -19.55
N PHE A 274 8.20 1.21 -20.42
CA PHE A 274 8.01 1.35 -21.85
C PHE A 274 6.61 1.85 -22.20
N PHE A 275 5.57 1.16 -21.72
CA PHE A 275 4.20 1.55 -22.01
C PHE A 275 3.87 2.91 -21.42
N GLY A 276 4.28 3.18 -20.18
CA GLY A 276 4.01 4.47 -19.56
C GLY A 276 4.66 5.66 -20.27
N ASN A 277 5.81 5.47 -20.92
CA ASN A 277 6.57 6.55 -21.55
C ASN A 277 6.55 6.52 -23.09
N HIS A 278 5.69 5.69 -23.69
CA HIS A 278 5.61 5.55 -25.14
C HIS A 278 5.26 6.88 -25.82
N PRO A 279 5.89 7.24 -26.97
CA PRO A 279 5.63 8.48 -27.69
C PRO A 279 4.18 8.71 -28.11
N TYR A 280 3.39 7.66 -28.21
CA TYR A 280 1.94 7.71 -28.47
C TYR A 280 1.19 8.71 -27.60
N TYR A 281 1.58 8.84 -26.32
CA TYR A 281 0.93 9.76 -25.40
C TYR A 281 1.25 11.23 -25.65
N GLY A 282 2.28 11.54 -26.45
CA GLY A 282 2.77 12.92 -26.52
C GLY A 282 3.12 13.44 -25.14
N THR A 283 2.42 14.48 -24.69
CA THR A 283 2.60 15.12 -23.37
C THR A 283 1.44 14.86 -22.40
N HIS A 284 0.43 14.04 -22.80
CA HIS A 284 -0.79 13.80 -22.01
C HIS A 284 -0.98 12.31 -21.75
N PHE A 285 -0.99 11.93 -20.50
CA PHE A 285 -1.14 10.53 -20.07
C PHE A 285 -2.60 10.08 -20.08
N ILE A 286 -2.85 8.92 -20.66
CA ILE A 286 -4.13 8.18 -20.60
C ILE A 286 -3.90 6.95 -19.71
N PRO A 287 -4.59 6.81 -18.57
CA PRO A 287 -4.27 5.77 -17.58
C PRO A 287 -4.39 4.34 -18.09
N ILE A 288 -5.40 4.05 -18.91
CA ILE A 288 -5.66 2.71 -19.46
C ILE A 288 -6.03 2.86 -20.93
N LEU A 289 -5.28 2.17 -21.79
CA LEU A 289 -5.60 1.99 -23.20
C LEU A 289 -6.17 0.58 -23.41
N HIS A 290 -6.80 0.34 -24.56
CA HIS A 290 -7.21 -0.98 -24.96
C HIS A 290 -5.99 -1.90 -25.14
N THR A 291 -6.13 -3.19 -24.80
CA THR A 291 -5.03 -4.18 -24.85
C THR A 291 -4.35 -4.22 -26.21
N ASP A 292 -5.12 -4.18 -27.31
CA ASP A 292 -4.58 -4.22 -28.68
C ASP A 292 -3.66 -3.03 -28.97
N VAL A 293 -3.95 -1.85 -28.38
CA VAL A 293 -3.10 -0.66 -28.53
C VAL A 293 -1.75 -0.90 -27.86
N TYR A 294 -1.75 -1.44 -26.63
CA TYR A 294 -0.48 -1.79 -25.95
C TYR A 294 0.33 -2.82 -26.74
N LEU A 295 -0.35 -3.86 -27.24
CA LEU A 295 0.30 -4.90 -28.07
C LEU A 295 0.88 -4.33 -29.36
N SER A 296 0.21 -3.32 -29.98
CA SER A 296 0.71 -2.65 -31.17
C SER A 296 2.00 -1.86 -30.94
N PHE A 297 2.27 -1.39 -29.72
CA PHE A 297 3.48 -0.66 -29.37
C PHE A 297 4.74 -1.52 -29.38
N ILE A 298 4.59 -2.83 -29.14
CA ILE A 298 5.73 -3.74 -29.06
C ILE A 298 6.26 -3.99 -30.48
N PRO A 299 7.53 -3.63 -30.76
CA PRO A 299 8.15 -3.86 -32.06
C PRO A 299 8.10 -5.32 -32.45
N LYS A 300 7.81 -5.59 -33.74
CA LYS A 300 7.64 -6.96 -34.26
C LYS A 300 8.87 -7.83 -34.02
N GLU A 301 10.06 -7.25 -34.14
CA GLU A 301 11.34 -7.91 -33.92
C GLU A 301 11.57 -8.36 -32.48
N LEU A 302 10.93 -7.72 -31.51
CA LEU A 302 11.05 -8.09 -30.10
C LEU A 302 10.07 -9.16 -29.68
N ARG A 303 9.01 -9.42 -30.44
CA ARG A 303 7.95 -10.39 -30.11
C ARG A 303 8.41 -11.85 -30.13
N SER A 304 9.59 -12.13 -30.70
CA SER A 304 10.20 -13.46 -30.70
C SER A 304 10.99 -13.77 -29.40
N LEU A 305 11.28 -12.76 -28.61
CA LEU A 305 12.04 -12.91 -27.34
C LEU A 305 11.20 -13.62 -26.28
N ASP A 306 11.90 -14.29 -25.35
CA ASP A 306 11.28 -14.74 -24.09
C ASP A 306 10.86 -13.55 -23.22
N GLU A 307 10.01 -13.80 -22.22
CA GLU A 307 9.45 -12.73 -21.36
C GLU A 307 10.53 -11.88 -20.69
N ALA A 308 11.60 -12.50 -20.18
CA ALA A 308 12.66 -11.79 -19.47
C ALA A 308 13.54 -10.95 -20.40
N ALA A 309 13.84 -11.46 -21.59
CA ALA A 309 14.56 -10.71 -22.64
C ALA A 309 13.75 -9.54 -23.15
N LEU A 310 12.43 -9.78 -23.33
CA LEU A 310 11.51 -8.76 -23.80
C LEU A 310 11.37 -7.62 -22.78
N ASP A 311 11.19 -7.94 -21.48
CA ASP A 311 11.13 -6.92 -20.42
C ASP A 311 12.39 -6.05 -20.42
N GLN A 312 13.57 -6.67 -20.53
CA GLN A 312 14.84 -5.93 -20.59
C GLN A 312 14.96 -5.03 -21.83
N ALA A 313 14.58 -5.56 -23.00
CA ALA A 313 14.59 -4.81 -24.26
C ALA A 313 13.62 -3.62 -24.23
N LEU A 314 12.42 -3.82 -23.66
CA LEU A 314 11.42 -2.78 -23.48
C LEU A 314 11.90 -1.72 -22.49
N LEU A 315 12.58 -2.09 -21.40
CA LEU A 315 13.18 -1.12 -20.48
C LEU A 315 14.19 -0.22 -21.19
N GLN A 316 15.09 -0.81 -21.99
CA GLN A 316 16.07 -0.06 -22.77
C GLN A 316 15.39 0.89 -23.76
N ARG A 317 14.35 0.41 -24.45
CA ARG A 317 13.59 1.25 -25.40
C ARG A 317 12.85 2.38 -24.70
N GLY A 318 12.24 2.10 -23.53
CA GLY A 318 11.58 3.12 -22.71
C GLY A 318 12.57 4.20 -22.22
N LEU A 319 13.79 3.81 -21.84
CA LEU A 319 14.85 4.76 -21.49
C LEU A 319 15.26 5.61 -22.68
N GLN A 320 15.38 5.03 -23.90
CA GLN A 320 15.64 5.80 -25.11
C GLN A 320 14.59 6.88 -25.34
N PHE A 321 13.29 6.58 -25.15
CA PHE A 321 12.23 7.59 -25.26
C PHE A 321 12.41 8.79 -24.31
N VAL A 322 13.01 8.57 -23.14
CA VAL A 322 13.31 9.63 -22.17
C VAL A 322 14.49 10.47 -22.64
N PHE A 323 15.57 9.83 -23.14
CA PHE A 323 16.76 10.51 -23.58
C PHE A 323 16.57 11.25 -24.91
N ASP A 324 15.75 10.70 -25.82
CA ASP A 324 15.46 11.31 -27.12
C ASP A 324 14.62 12.59 -26.96
N ASP A 325 13.71 12.65 -26.01
CA ASP A 325 12.90 13.85 -25.72
C ASP A 325 12.62 14.02 -24.21
N PRO A 326 13.59 14.53 -23.43
CA PRO A 326 13.44 14.77 -22.00
C PRO A 326 12.31 15.75 -21.67
N ARG A 327 12.06 16.74 -22.56
CA ARG A 327 10.98 17.73 -22.36
C ARG A 327 9.61 17.04 -22.40
N ARG A 328 9.38 16.21 -23.39
CA ARG A 328 8.16 15.40 -23.49
C ARG A 328 7.97 14.52 -22.24
N TYR A 329 9.04 13.83 -21.80
CA TYR A 329 8.99 12.98 -20.62
C TYR A 329 8.58 13.74 -19.36
N VAL A 330 9.14 14.93 -19.12
CA VAL A 330 8.78 15.76 -17.96
C VAL A 330 7.31 16.19 -18.03
N LEU A 331 6.85 16.69 -19.19
CA LEU A 331 5.47 17.11 -19.38
C LEU A 331 4.49 15.94 -19.23
N LEU A 332 4.81 14.77 -19.80
CA LEU A 332 4.05 13.55 -19.67
C LEU A 332 3.99 13.08 -18.20
N SER A 333 5.09 13.17 -17.45
CA SER A 333 5.14 12.84 -16.03
C SER A 333 4.27 13.78 -15.20
N ILE A 334 4.31 15.08 -15.46
CA ILE A 334 3.43 16.06 -14.81
C ILE A 334 1.96 15.76 -15.10
N SER A 335 1.63 15.38 -16.34
CA SER A 335 0.26 15.04 -16.74
C SER A 335 -0.31 13.80 -16.03
N ARG A 336 0.54 12.95 -15.39
CA ARG A 336 0.11 11.81 -14.58
C ARG A 336 -0.37 12.22 -13.20
N ILE A 337 0.00 13.40 -12.69
CA ILE A 337 -0.38 13.85 -11.33
C ILE A 337 -1.90 13.88 -11.15
N PRO A 338 -2.70 14.50 -12.04
CA PRO A 338 -4.16 14.46 -11.94
C PRO A 338 -4.72 13.04 -11.98
N ALA A 339 -4.21 12.18 -12.86
CA ALA A 339 -4.66 10.79 -12.97
C ALA A 339 -4.35 9.97 -11.70
N TYR A 340 -3.19 10.20 -11.08
CA TYR A 340 -2.76 9.54 -9.86
C TYR A 340 -3.57 9.98 -8.64
N PHE A 341 -3.80 11.29 -8.49
CA PHE A 341 -4.55 11.89 -7.37
C PHE A 341 -6.02 12.16 -7.70
N MET A 342 -6.57 11.49 -8.70
CA MET A 342 -7.96 11.67 -9.09
C MET A 342 -8.93 11.39 -7.93
N PHE A 343 -9.75 12.38 -7.56
CA PHE A 343 -10.76 12.32 -6.50
C PHE A 343 -12.17 12.69 -6.97
N TRP A 344 -12.31 13.23 -8.18
CA TRP A 344 -13.57 13.59 -8.79
C TRP A 344 -14.17 12.43 -9.60
N PRO A 345 -15.52 12.41 -9.78
CA PRO A 345 -16.14 11.42 -10.65
C PRO A 345 -15.76 11.62 -12.12
N SER A 346 -15.75 10.53 -12.90
CA SER A 346 -15.48 10.54 -14.33
C SER A 346 -16.60 9.81 -15.08
N SER A 347 -16.98 10.31 -16.26
CA SER A 347 -17.92 9.65 -17.17
C SER A 347 -17.41 8.28 -17.65
N ASP A 348 -16.09 8.13 -17.75
CA ASP A 348 -15.45 6.91 -18.23
C ASP A 348 -15.33 5.81 -17.16
N SER A 349 -15.73 6.12 -15.93
CA SER A 349 -15.70 5.18 -14.82
C SER A 349 -17.11 4.69 -14.47
N SER A 350 -17.21 3.42 -14.03
CA SER A 350 -18.48 2.89 -13.51
C SER A 350 -18.97 3.67 -12.28
N LEU A 351 -20.28 3.61 -12.00
CA LEU A 351 -20.86 4.24 -10.82
C LEU A 351 -20.18 3.78 -9.52
N ILE A 352 -19.93 2.49 -9.38
CA ILE A 352 -19.24 1.89 -8.21
C ILE A 352 -17.84 2.48 -8.05
N SER A 353 -17.08 2.58 -9.14
CA SER A 353 -15.74 3.17 -9.15
C SER A 353 -15.75 4.64 -8.72
N ASN A 354 -16.74 5.42 -9.20
CA ASN A 354 -16.92 6.82 -8.82
C ASN A 354 -17.31 6.96 -7.34
N ILE A 355 -18.25 6.14 -6.86
CA ILE A 355 -18.63 6.12 -5.44
C ILE A 355 -17.41 5.78 -4.58
N ALA A 356 -16.68 4.71 -4.90
CA ALA A 356 -15.49 4.31 -4.14
C ALA A 356 -14.43 5.41 -4.10
N ARG A 357 -14.22 6.13 -5.20
CA ARG A 357 -13.25 7.23 -5.33
C ARG A 357 -13.63 8.43 -4.47
N VAL A 358 -14.87 8.89 -4.61
CA VAL A 358 -15.34 10.10 -3.92
C VAL A 358 -15.53 9.84 -2.43
N SER A 359 -16.18 8.72 -2.05
CA SER A 359 -16.47 8.41 -0.64
C SER A 359 -15.23 8.04 0.18
N SER A 360 -14.14 7.60 -0.46
CA SER A 360 -12.88 7.34 0.21
C SER A 360 -11.92 8.52 0.07
N PHE A 361 -11.16 8.58 -1.01
CA PHE A 361 -10.12 9.61 -1.17
C PHE A 361 -10.70 11.03 -1.28
N GLY A 362 -11.79 11.22 -2.03
CA GLY A 362 -12.37 12.56 -2.21
C GLY A 362 -12.80 13.21 -0.89
N VAL A 363 -13.48 12.44 -0.02
CA VAL A 363 -13.94 12.94 1.29
C VAL A 363 -12.76 13.10 2.27
N THR A 364 -11.76 12.21 2.25
CA THR A 364 -10.66 12.25 3.21
C THR A 364 -9.54 13.21 2.82
N LEU A 365 -9.38 13.53 1.53
CA LEU A 365 -8.30 14.38 1.01
C LEU A 365 -8.20 15.75 1.70
N PRO A 366 -9.29 16.54 1.87
CA PRO A 366 -9.20 17.83 2.58
C PRO A 366 -8.65 17.68 4.01
N PHE A 367 -9.05 16.62 4.72
CA PHE A 367 -8.57 16.34 6.06
C PHE A 367 -7.11 15.85 6.06
N MET A 368 -6.70 15.04 5.08
CA MET A 368 -5.30 14.63 4.91
C MET A 368 -4.40 15.85 4.71
N LEU A 369 -4.78 16.78 3.81
CA LEU A 369 -4.02 17.99 3.52
C LEU A 369 -4.00 18.94 4.73
N TYR A 370 -5.15 19.22 5.34
CA TYR A 370 -5.19 20.08 6.54
C TYR A 370 -4.37 19.47 7.67
N GLY A 371 -4.51 18.19 7.96
CA GLY A 371 -3.78 17.51 9.02
C GLY A 371 -2.27 17.52 8.78
N LEU A 372 -1.83 17.32 7.53
CA LEU A 372 -0.43 17.40 7.15
C LEU A 372 0.12 18.82 7.37
N VAL A 373 -0.56 19.85 6.86
CA VAL A 373 -0.15 21.26 7.01
C VAL A 373 -0.14 21.67 8.49
N ALA A 374 -1.18 21.32 9.24
CA ALA A 374 -1.26 21.63 10.68
C ALA A 374 -0.18 20.90 11.49
N CYS A 375 0.22 19.70 11.09
CA CYS A 375 1.31 18.96 11.71
C CYS A 375 2.67 19.61 11.44
N LEU A 376 2.91 20.07 10.21
CA LEU A 376 4.13 20.78 9.80
C LEU A 376 4.24 22.17 10.46
N GLY A 377 3.11 22.84 10.65
CA GLY A 377 3.04 24.17 11.29
C GLY A 377 3.27 24.17 12.80
N LYS A 378 3.20 23.02 13.48
CA LYS A 378 3.53 22.95 14.91
C LYS A 378 5.03 23.20 15.10
N LYS A 379 5.36 24.33 15.74
CA LYS A 379 6.73 24.63 16.15
C LYS A 379 7.20 23.52 17.11
N HIS A 380 8.06 22.62 16.64
CA HIS A 380 8.80 21.76 17.56
C HIS A 380 9.75 22.65 18.37
N VAL A 381 9.45 22.81 19.65
CA VAL A 381 10.23 23.62 20.63
C VAL A 381 11.58 22.94 20.94
N GLN A 382 12.21 22.27 19.99
CA GLN A 382 13.53 21.69 20.20
C GLN A 382 14.61 22.61 19.62
N THR A 383 15.59 22.92 20.45
CA THR A 383 16.83 23.61 20.07
C THR A 383 17.54 22.79 18.97
N GLY A 384 17.73 23.38 17.78
CA GLY A 384 18.45 22.77 16.68
C GLY A 384 17.79 23.01 15.31
N ASN A 385 18.33 22.35 14.28
CA ASN A 385 17.81 22.47 12.91
C ASN A 385 16.40 21.85 12.80
N HIS A 386 15.38 22.69 12.68
CA HIS A 386 13.97 22.31 12.61
C HIS A 386 13.68 21.30 11.50
N LEU A 387 14.30 21.47 10.33
CA LEU A 387 14.13 20.57 9.17
C LEU A 387 14.68 19.17 9.46
N LEU A 388 15.85 19.08 10.08
CA LEU A 388 16.44 17.78 10.43
C LEU A 388 15.61 17.04 11.48
N ASN A 389 15.09 17.76 12.47
CA ASN A 389 14.23 17.16 13.52
C ASN A 389 12.89 16.68 12.93
N LEU A 390 12.30 17.45 12.01
CA LEU A 390 11.10 17.04 11.30
C LEU A 390 11.39 15.78 10.44
N PHE A 391 12.48 15.81 9.68
CA PHE A 391 12.86 14.67 8.83
C PHE A 391 13.12 13.40 9.65
N ALA A 392 13.79 13.50 10.79
CA ALA A 392 14.08 12.39 11.71
C ALA A 392 12.84 11.88 12.48
N SER A 393 11.71 12.59 12.42
CA SER A 393 10.48 12.22 13.14
C SER A 393 9.69 11.11 12.40
N PRO A 394 8.79 10.38 13.10
CA PRO A 394 7.85 9.46 12.46
C PRO A 394 6.99 10.13 11.38
N THR A 395 6.59 11.39 11.58
CA THR A 395 5.91 12.21 10.56
C THR A 395 6.76 12.38 9.31
N GLY A 396 8.05 12.68 9.47
CA GLY A 396 9.01 12.79 8.37
C GLY A 396 9.11 11.51 7.56
N LEU A 397 9.14 10.34 8.21
CA LEU A 397 9.15 9.05 7.52
C LEU A 397 7.94 8.86 6.62
N LEU A 398 6.73 9.16 7.12
CA LEU A 398 5.50 9.04 6.33
C LEU A 398 5.49 9.98 5.12
N ILE A 399 6.00 11.20 5.29
CA ILE A 399 6.12 12.18 4.20
C ILE A 399 7.13 11.71 3.15
N VAL A 400 8.31 11.25 3.58
CA VAL A 400 9.35 10.72 2.68
C VAL A 400 8.80 9.52 1.91
N PHE A 401 8.10 8.61 2.58
CA PHE A 401 7.44 7.49 1.90
C PHE A 401 6.45 7.99 0.84
N ALA A 402 5.53 8.87 1.22
CA ALA A 402 4.50 9.37 0.30
C ALA A 402 5.11 10.07 -0.93
N VAL A 403 6.14 10.89 -0.73
CA VAL A 403 6.82 11.62 -1.82
C VAL A 403 7.57 10.66 -2.75
N ILE A 404 8.43 9.79 -2.20
CA ILE A 404 9.22 8.86 -3.03
C ILE A 404 8.31 7.87 -3.75
N TYR A 405 7.32 7.29 -3.06
CA TYR A 405 6.41 6.32 -3.65
C TYR A 405 5.53 6.94 -4.75
N ALA A 406 4.99 8.16 -4.54
CA ALA A 406 4.27 8.88 -5.57
C ALA A 406 5.17 9.20 -6.78
N SER A 407 6.40 9.67 -6.53
CA SER A 407 7.36 10.01 -7.58
C SER A 407 7.65 8.83 -8.50
N VAL A 408 7.86 7.64 -7.96
CA VAL A 408 8.07 6.43 -8.76
C VAL A 408 6.92 6.21 -9.74
N HIS A 409 5.68 6.30 -9.29
CA HIS A 409 4.51 6.05 -10.14
C HIS A 409 4.24 7.21 -11.13
N ILE A 410 4.47 8.45 -10.72
CA ILE A 410 4.35 9.62 -11.60
C ILE A 410 5.39 9.56 -12.71
N LEU A 411 6.60 9.10 -12.43
CA LEU A 411 7.69 9.00 -13.42
C LEU A 411 7.56 7.75 -14.31
N THR A 412 6.75 6.76 -13.93
CA THR A 412 6.61 5.51 -14.70
C THR A 412 5.19 5.33 -15.24
N TRP A 413 4.29 4.76 -14.47
CA TRP A 413 2.90 4.49 -14.84
C TRP A 413 1.97 4.73 -13.65
N ALA A 414 1.05 5.69 -13.82
CA ALA A 414 0.14 6.12 -12.77
C ALA A 414 -1.24 5.48 -12.91
N LEU A 415 -1.66 4.72 -11.88
CA LEU A 415 -3.02 4.20 -11.71
C LEU A 415 -3.55 4.58 -10.33
N ILE A 416 -4.86 4.76 -10.19
CA ILE A 416 -5.50 5.08 -8.91
C ILE A 416 -5.15 4.05 -7.84
N ARG A 417 -5.12 2.75 -8.19
CA ARG A 417 -4.77 1.67 -7.25
C ARG A 417 -3.36 1.77 -6.68
N TYR A 418 -2.41 2.34 -7.43
CA TYR A 418 -1.04 2.52 -6.97
C TYR A 418 -0.89 3.63 -5.93
N ARG A 419 -1.92 4.50 -5.77
CA ARG A 419 -1.96 5.50 -4.70
C ARG A 419 -2.38 4.91 -3.36
N LEU A 420 -3.07 3.77 -3.31
CA LEU A 420 -3.66 3.22 -2.08
C LEU A 420 -2.66 3.08 -0.90
N PRO A 421 -1.37 2.73 -1.10
CA PRO A 421 -0.38 2.79 -0.03
C PRO A 421 -0.19 4.21 0.55
N ILE A 422 -0.27 5.24 -0.28
CA ILE A 422 -0.20 6.64 0.18
C ILE A 422 -1.46 7.02 0.94
N ASP A 423 -2.63 6.61 0.45
CA ASP A 423 -3.90 6.84 1.16
C ASP A 423 -3.81 6.27 2.59
N ALA A 424 -3.31 5.02 2.74
CA ALA A 424 -3.14 4.38 4.04
C ALA A 424 -2.20 5.14 4.99
N VAL A 425 -1.11 5.68 4.45
CA VAL A 425 -0.11 6.46 5.21
C VAL A 425 -0.60 7.85 5.56
N LEU A 426 -1.52 8.44 4.79
CA LEU A 426 -2.09 9.76 5.04
C LEU A 426 -3.33 9.74 5.95
N ILE A 427 -3.99 8.60 6.16
CA ILE A 427 -5.13 8.47 7.09
C ILE A 427 -4.82 8.98 8.51
N PRO A 428 -3.65 8.75 9.14
CA PRO A 428 -3.30 9.34 10.43
C PRO A 428 -3.43 10.86 10.47
N PHE A 429 -3.06 11.56 9.40
CA PHE A 429 -3.19 13.02 9.31
C PHE A 429 -4.65 13.44 9.15
N ALA A 430 -5.46 12.70 8.41
CA ALA A 430 -6.89 12.94 8.33
C ALA A 430 -7.57 12.77 9.69
N ALA A 431 -7.22 11.75 10.45
CA ALA A 431 -7.71 11.52 11.80
C ALA A 431 -7.32 12.65 12.76
N PHE A 432 -6.08 13.13 12.67
CA PHE A 432 -5.61 14.30 13.43
C PHE A 432 -6.41 15.56 13.07
N ALA A 433 -6.64 15.81 11.78
CA ALA A 433 -7.44 16.94 11.30
C ALA A 433 -8.86 16.92 11.87
N ILE A 434 -9.54 15.78 11.76
CA ILE A 434 -10.90 15.58 12.29
C ILE A 434 -10.93 15.85 13.80
N SER A 435 -10.02 15.26 14.58
CA SER A 435 -9.94 15.50 16.02
C SER A 435 -9.73 16.97 16.35
N ASN A 436 -8.86 17.66 15.62
CA ASN A 436 -8.56 19.08 15.83
C ASN A 436 -9.76 19.98 15.55
N VAL A 437 -10.49 19.73 14.46
CA VAL A 437 -11.71 20.46 14.09
C VAL A 437 -12.78 20.29 15.17
N PHE A 438 -13.01 19.06 15.66
CA PHE A 438 -13.97 18.80 16.73
C PHE A 438 -13.60 19.51 18.04
N GLU A 439 -12.34 19.51 18.42
CA GLU A 439 -11.86 20.18 19.65
C GLU A 439 -12.02 21.70 19.55
N GLN A 440 -11.73 22.28 18.38
CA GLN A 440 -11.94 23.72 18.16
C GLN A 440 -13.42 24.10 18.19
N ALA A 441 -14.28 23.30 17.57
CA ALA A 441 -15.72 23.50 17.58
C ALA A 441 -16.29 23.44 19.00
N LYS A 442 -15.86 22.42 19.80
CA LYS A 442 -16.26 22.30 21.20
C LYS A 442 -15.86 23.52 22.03
N LYS A 443 -14.60 23.96 21.92
CA LYS A 443 -14.13 25.17 22.64
C LYS A 443 -14.96 26.42 22.31
N LYS A 444 -15.34 26.62 21.02
CA LYS A 444 -16.20 27.74 20.62
C LYS A 444 -17.59 27.64 21.24
N ILE A 445 -18.20 26.44 21.27
CA ILE A 445 -19.51 26.23 21.88
C ILE A 445 -19.45 26.49 23.39
N ASP A 446 -18.41 26.02 24.08
CA ASP A 446 -18.24 26.25 25.52
C ASP A 446 -18.04 27.74 25.85
N LEU A 447 -17.28 28.49 25.03
CA LEU A 447 -17.11 29.94 25.16
C LEU A 447 -18.44 30.70 24.96
N VAL A 448 -19.27 30.31 23.99
CA VAL A 448 -20.59 30.92 23.80
C VAL A 448 -21.50 30.63 24.97
N ARG A 449 -21.46 29.40 25.53
CA ARG A 449 -22.28 29.04 26.70
C ARG A 449 -21.84 29.78 27.99
N THR A 450 -20.54 30.04 28.18
CA THR A 450 -20.03 30.74 29.34
C THR A 450 -20.10 32.26 29.19
N GLY A 451 -19.97 32.82 28.00
CA GLY A 451 -20.07 34.25 27.72
C GLY A 451 -21.51 34.81 27.69
N SER A 452 -22.54 33.93 27.58
CA SER A 452 -23.96 34.32 27.72
C SER A 452 -24.42 34.35 29.18
N ALA A 453 -23.54 34.07 30.16
CA ALA A 453 -23.82 34.10 31.60
C ALA A 453 -23.20 35.34 32.28
N SER A 454 -22.62 36.27 31.52
CA SER A 454 -22.16 37.60 31.95
C SER A 454 -22.99 38.67 31.23
#